data_ecb0a464b45c231004e2df05772228c0
#
_entry.id   ecb0a464b45c231004e2df05772228c0
#
_cell.length_a   1.000
_cell.length_b   1.000
_cell.length_c   1.000
_cell.angle_alpha   90.00
_cell.angle_beta   90.00
_cell.angle_gamma   90.00
#
_symmetry.space_group_name_H-M   'P 1'
#
loop_
_entity.id
_entity.type
_entity.pdbx_description
1 polymer ?
#
loop_
_entity_poly.entity_id
_entity_poly.type
_entity_poly.pdbx_seq_one_letter_code
_entity_poly.pdbx_strand_id
1 'polypeptide(L)'
;VGDVNAEWLFIGEAPGADEDRLGEPFVGQAGKLLDAMLAGIGLGRGKNVYIANVLKSRPPGNRDPRPEEVAACLPYLERQIDLLHPRLIVVLGRIAAQTLLVTDTPIGRLRGHVHQYRGVPMVVTYHPAYLLRNPADKAKVWEDLVLARETMQGLKTGPAA
;
A
#
# COMPACT_ATOMS: atom_id res chain seq x y z
N VAL A 1 5.59 9.29 -3.36
CA VAL A 1 6.45 10.12 -2.51
C VAL A 1 7.36 9.21 -1.69
N GLY A 2 8.64 9.56 -1.65
CA GLY A 2 9.61 8.83 -0.86
C GLY A 2 10.93 8.59 -1.57
N ASP A 3 11.61 7.52 -1.20
CA ASP A 3 12.90 7.14 -1.74
C ASP A 3 12.74 6.55 -3.15
N VAL A 4 13.31 7.19 -4.15
CA VAL A 4 13.24 6.73 -5.55
C VAL A 4 14.01 5.42 -5.80
N ASN A 5 14.85 5.02 -4.87
CA ASN A 5 15.57 3.75 -4.89
C ASN A 5 14.99 2.75 -3.90
N ALA A 6 13.74 2.94 -3.48
CA ALA A 6 13.10 2.11 -2.47
C ALA A 6 12.93 0.66 -2.91
N GLU A 7 13.17 -0.25 -1.99
CA GLU A 7 12.84 -1.66 -2.15
C GLU A 7 11.38 -1.94 -1.77
N TRP A 8 10.78 -1.08 -0.94
CA TRP A 8 9.41 -1.20 -0.46
C TRP A 8 8.51 -0.17 -1.12
N LEU A 9 7.39 -0.61 -1.69
CA LEU A 9 6.34 0.26 -2.21
C LEU A 9 5.05 0.00 -1.43
N PHE A 10 4.53 1.03 -0.77
CA PHE A 10 3.22 0.98 -0.09
C PHE A 10 2.19 1.67 -0.97
N ILE A 11 1.09 0.98 -1.25
CA ILE A 11 0.03 1.48 -2.14
C ILE A 11 -1.28 1.59 -1.37
N GLY A 12 -1.81 2.81 -1.31
CA GLY A 12 -3.14 3.08 -0.77
C GLY A 12 -4.15 3.35 -1.88
N GLU A 13 -5.37 3.75 -1.50
CA GLU A 13 -6.48 3.97 -2.42
C GLU A 13 -6.40 5.34 -3.08
N ALA A 14 -6.60 6.39 -2.31
CA ALA A 14 -6.68 7.76 -2.78
C ALA A 14 -6.29 8.73 -1.66
N PRO A 15 -5.84 9.94 -1.99
CA PRO A 15 -5.58 10.94 -0.95
C PRO A 15 -6.88 11.39 -0.29
N GLY A 16 -6.81 11.67 1.03
CA GLY A 16 -7.89 12.31 1.76
C GLY A 16 -7.84 13.84 1.62
N ALA A 17 -8.65 14.54 2.43
CA ALA A 17 -8.71 16.00 2.37
C ALA A 17 -7.38 16.67 2.69
N ASP A 18 -6.68 16.21 3.73
CA ASP A 18 -5.39 16.79 4.12
C ASP A 18 -4.31 16.48 3.08
N GLU A 19 -4.33 15.29 2.51
CA GLU A 19 -3.40 14.87 1.48
C GLU A 19 -3.59 15.67 0.19
N ASP A 20 -4.84 15.93 -0.22
CA ASP A 20 -5.14 16.78 -1.37
C ASP A 20 -4.61 18.22 -1.14
N ARG A 21 -4.81 18.76 0.06
CA ARG A 21 -4.39 20.12 0.40
C ARG A 21 -2.86 20.25 0.40
N LEU A 22 -2.15 19.24 0.94
CA LEU A 22 -0.69 19.29 1.12
C LEU A 22 0.08 18.67 -0.04
N GLY A 23 -0.59 17.94 -0.93
CA GLY A 23 0.05 17.29 -2.07
C GLY A 23 0.88 16.07 -1.72
N GLU A 24 0.74 15.52 -0.50
CA GLU A 24 1.46 14.34 -0.03
C GLU A 24 0.49 13.24 0.39
N PRO A 25 0.83 11.94 0.19
CA PRO A 25 0.02 10.83 0.68
C PRO A 25 0.19 10.64 2.19
N PHE A 26 -0.88 10.26 2.85
CA PHE A 26 -0.89 9.82 4.25
C PHE A 26 -0.31 10.87 5.24
N VAL A 27 -0.86 12.10 5.24
CA VAL A 27 -0.42 13.17 6.14
C VAL A 27 -1.35 13.41 7.34
N GLY A 28 -2.58 12.83 7.34
CA GLY A 28 -3.53 12.96 8.44
C GLY A 28 -3.32 11.93 9.55
N GLN A 29 -4.38 11.64 10.32
CA GLN A 29 -4.33 10.66 11.41
C GLN A 29 -3.96 9.26 10.90
N ALA A 30 -4.50 8.86 9.75
CA ALA A 30 -4.15 7.59 9.12
C ALA A 30 -2.66 7.57 8.75
N GLY A 31 -2.12 8.70 8.33
CA GLY A 31 -0.69 8.82 8.01
C GLY A 31 0.20 8.63 9.22
N LYS A 32 -0.20 9.16 10.37
CA LYS A 32 0.55 8.96 11.62
C LYS A 32 0.58 7.50 12.02
N LEU A 33 -0.54 6.80 11.83
CA LEU A 33 -0.61 5.37 12.10
C LEU A 33 0.26 4.58 11.12
N LEU A 34 0.27 4.97 9.85
CA LEU A 34 1.17 4.35 8.88
C LEU A 34 2.64 4.53 9.29
N ASP A 35 3.02 5.71 9.76
CA ASP A 35 4.38 5.94 10.26
C ASP A 35 4.73 5.00 11.41
N ALA A 36 3.79 4.77 12.33
CA ALA A 36 3.98 3.82 13.43
C ALA A 36 4.11 2.38 12.91
N MET A 37 3.33 2.00 11.91
CA MET A 37 3.43 0.68 11.28
C MET A 37 4.81 0.48 10.64
N LEU A 38 5.29 1.47 9.90
CA LEU A 38 6.62 1.43 9.28
C LEU A 38 7.72 1.29 10.33
N ALA A 39 7.64 2.09 11.39
CA ALA A 39 8.61 2.04 12.49
C ALA A 39 8.64 0.66 13.15
N GLY A 40 7.49 0.00 13.25
CA GLY A 40 7.38 -1.34 13.83
C GLY A 40 8.14 -2.42 13.08
N ILE A 41 8.44 -2.21 11.81
CA ILE A 41 9.25 -3.14 11.00
C ILE A 41 10.60 -2.53 10.57
N GLY A 42 11.02 -1.48 11.26
CA GLY A 42 12.32 -0.87 11.03
C GLY A 42 12.41 0.05 9.83
N LEU A 43 11.27 0.53 9.33
CA LEU A 43 11.21 1.42 8.17
C LEU A 43 10.78 2.83 8.56
N GLY A 44 10.93 3.76 7.64
CA GLY A 44 10.46 5.13 7.76
C GLY A 44 10.28 5.76 6.39
N ARG A 45 9.49 6.82 6.31
CA ARG A 45 9.29 7.53 5.06
C ARG A 45 10.63 8.07 4.55
N GLY A 46 10.85 7.95 3.24
CA GLY A 46 12.08 8.43 2.63
C GLY A 46 13.31 7.57 2.87
N LYS A 47 13.18 6.47 3.59
CA LYS A 47 14.27 5.51 3.83
C LYS A 47 13.84 4.14 3.33
N ASN A 48 14.20 3.82 2.09
CA ASN A 48 13.90 2.54 1.46
C ASN A 48 12.39 2.29 1.29
N VAL A 49 11.57 3.33 1.40
CA VAL A 49 10.12 3.27 1.28
C VAL A 49 9.62 4.32 0.29
N TYR A 50 8.76 3.92 -0.61
CA TYR A 50 8.00 4.82 -1.47
C TYR A 50 6.51 4.59 -1.23
N ILE A 51 5.73 5.66 -1.18
CA ILE A 51 4.29 5.61 -0.91
C ILE A 51 3.54 6.20 -2.10
N ALA A 52 2.56 5.46 -2.61
CA ALA A 52 1.72 5.89 -3.71
C ALA A 52 0.26 5.52 -3.45
N ASN A 53 -0.64 6.03 -4.27
CA ASN A 53 -2.06 5.67 -4.26
C ASN A 53 -2.51 5.21 -5.64
N VAL A 54 -3.52 4.34 -5.68
CA VAL A 54 -4.14 3.92 -6.94
C VAL A 54 -4.75 5.13 -7.67
N LEU A 55 -5.52 5.95 -6.95
CA LEU A 55 -6.04 7.21 -7.46
C LEU A 55 -5.09 8.35 -7.11
N LYS A 56 -4.89 9.28 -8.05
CA LYS A 56 -4.01 10.43 -7.86
C LYS A 56 -4.73 11.64 -7.29
N SER A 57 -6.05 11.62 -7.25
CA SER A 57 -6.87 12.65 -6.64
C SER A 57 -8.04 12.04 -5.88
N ARG A 58 -8.55 12.81 -4.91
CA ARG A 58 -9.65 12.38 -4.05
C ARG A 58 -10.97 12.40 -4.82
N PRO A 59 -11.75 11.27 -4.83
CA PRO A 59 -13.09 11.30 -5.41
C PRO A 59 -14.01 12.25 -4.66
N PRO A 60 -14.96 12.93 -5.34
CA PRO A 60 -15.91 13.80 -4.68
C PRO A 60 -16.70 13.09 -3.56
N GLY A 61 -16.80 13.73 -2.38
CA GLY A 61 -17.51 13.17 -1.24
C GLY A 61 -16.87 11.95 -0.59
N ASN A 62 -15.59 11.69 -0.84
CA ASN A 62 -14.88 10.49 -0.33
C ASN A 62 -15.57 9.18 -0.66
N ARG A 63 -16.34 9.13 -1.75
CA ARG A 63 -16.96 7.90 -2.21
C ARG A 63 -15.93 6.89 -2.74
N ASP A 64 -16.37 5.65 -2.89
CA ASP A 64 -15.56 4.63 -3.58
C ASP A 64 -15.28 5.08 -5.02
N PRO A 65 -14.08 4.78 -5.57
CA PRO A 65 -13.76 5.16 -6.94
C PRO A 65 -14.60 4.40 -7.95
N ARG A 66 -14.94 5.08 -9.05
CA ARG A 66 -15.60 4.45 -10.19
C ARG A 66 -14.58 3.78 -11.11
N PRO A 67 -14.99 2.77 -11.86
CA PRO A 67 -14.07 2.10 -12.80
C PRO A 67 -13.35 3.04 -13.76
N GLU A 68 -14.02 4.07 -14.26
CA GLU A 68 -13.42 5.05 -15.16
C GLU A 68 -12.37 5.92 -14.47
N GLU A 69 -12.53 6.21 -13.19
CA GLU A 69 -11.55 6.95 -12.40
C GLU A 69 -10.29 6.11 -12.16
N VAL A 70 -10.48 4.83 -11.86
CA VAL A 70 -9.37 3.89 -11.73
C VAL A 70 -8.63 3.75 -13.05
N ALA A 71 -9.36 3.56 -14.15
CA ALA A 71 -8.76 3.42 -15.48
C ALA A 71 -7.95 4.64 -15.89
N ALA A 72 -8.36 5.84 -15.46
CA ALA A 72 -7.62 7.07 -15.75
C ALA A 72 -6.32 7.20 -14.94
N CYS A 73 -6.28 6.67 -13.71
CA CYS A 73 -5.15 6.84 -12.79
C CYS A 73 -4.19 5.64 -12.77
N LEU A 74 -4.68 4.43 -13.03
CA LEU A 74 -3.90 3.20 -12.92
C LEU A 74 -2.62 3.21 -13.79
N PRO A 75 -2.61 3.73 -15.02
CA PRO A 75 -1.39 3.80 -15.82
C PRO A 75 -0.26 4.59 -15.15
N TYR A 76 -0.57 5.61 -14.36
CA TYR A 76 0.44 6.37 -13.62
C TYR A 76 1.08 5.51 -12.54
N LEU A 77 0.27 4.74 -11.79
CA LEU A 77 0.79 3.83 -10.78
C LEU A 77 1.65 2.73 -11.40
N GLU A 78 1.19 2.14 -12.50
CA GLU A 78 1.93 1.11 -13.21
C GLU A 78 3.30 1.63 -13.67
N ARG A 79 3.35 2.87 -14.18
CA ARG A 79 4.59 3.50 -14.58
C ARG A 79 5.50 3.75 -13.38
N GLN A 80 4.96 4.17 -12.25
CA GLN A 80 5.74 4.33 -11.01
C GLN A 80 6.38 3.00 -10.59
N ILE A 81 5.63 1.91 -10.64
CA ILE A 81 6.15 0.57 -10.32
C ILE A 81 7.28 0.19 -11.27
N ASP A 82 7.08 0.40 -12.57
CA ASP A 82 8.09 0.06 -13.58
C ASP A 82 9.37 0.87 -13.42
N LEU A 83 9.27 2.14 -13.01
CA LEU A 83 10.41 3.02 -12.79
C LEU A 83 11.14 2.74 -11.47
N LEU A 84 10.38 2.42 -10.41
CA LEU A 84 10.94 2.18 -9.08
C LEU A 84 11.62 0.82 -8.95
N HIS A 85 11.13 -0.18 -9.66
CA HIS A 85 11.56 -1.58 -9.51
C HIS A 85 11.57 -2.04 -8.05
N PRO A 86 10.46 -1.89 -7.30
CA PRO A 86 10.44 -2.32 -5.91
C PRO A 86 10.59 -3.84 -5.81
N ARG A 87 11.15 -4.31 -4.72
CA ARG A 87 11.23 -5.74 -4.44
C ARG A 87 9.96 -6.30 -3.85
N LEU A 88 9.21 -5.47 -3.12
CA LEU A 88 7.99 -5.88 -2.45
C LEU A 88 6.98 -4.73 -2.45
N ILE A 89 5.71 -5.08 -2.70
CA ILE A 89 4.59 -4.16 -2.60
C ILE A 89 3.76 -4.53 -1.37
N VAL A 90 3.36 -3.54 -0.58
CA VAL A 90 2.37 -3.69 0.48
C VAL A 90 1.16 -2.85 0.11
N VAL A 91 0.01 -3.50 -0.04
CA VAL A 91 -1.24 -2.84 -0.44
C VAL A 91 -2.09 -2.59 0.79
N LEU A 92 -2.53 -1.36 0.95
CA LEU A 92 -3.27 -0.88 2.11
C LEU A 92 -4.75 -0.73 1.77
N GLY A 93 -5.55 -1.69 2.22
CA GLY A 93 -7.00 -1.63 2.16
C GLY A 93 -7.65 -2.39 1.02
N ARG A 94 -8.96 -2.58 1.17
CA ARG A 94 -9.78 -3.39 0.27
C ARG A 94 -9.80 -2.86 -1.17
N ILE A 95 -10.04 -1.57 -1.32
CA ILE A 95 -10.23 -0.99 -2.66
C ILE A 95 -8.96 -1.14 -3.50
N ALA A 96 -7.82 -0.77 -2.93
CA ALA A 96 -6.55 -0.90 -3.63
C ALA A 96 -6.25 -2.37 -3.96
N ALA A 97 -6.43 -3.27 -3.00
CA ALA A 97 -6.18 -4.70 -3.21
C ALA A 97 -7.08 -5.29 -4.29
N GLN A 98 -8.38 -5.04 -4.22
CA GLN A 98 -9.33 -5.55 -5.22
C GLN A 98 -9.07 -4.99 -6.61
N THR A 99 -8.68 -3.73 -6.69
CA THR A 99 -8.36 -3.08 -7.97
C THR A 99 -7.13 -3.72 -8.62
N LEU A 100 -6.05 -3.86 -7.88
CA LEU A 100 -4.80 -4.39 -8.44
C LEU A 100 -4.89 -5.89 -8.75
N LEU A 101 -5.60 -6.64 -7.94
CA LEU A 101 -5.78 -8.08 -8.14
C LEU A 101 -6.97 -8.41 -9.06
N VAL A 102 -7.72 -7.41 -9.50
CA VAL A 102 -8.91 -7.57 -10.36
C VAL A 102 -9.85 -8.62 -9.78
N THR A 103 -10.27 -8.42 -8.54
CA THR A 103 -11.12 -9.37 -7.81
C THR A 103 -12.09 -8.62 -6.90
N ASP A 104 -13.21 -9.25 -6.55
CA ASP A 104 -14.14 -8.79 -5.52
C ASP A 104 -13.98 -9.57 -4.21
N THR A 105 -12.95 -10.40 -4.10
CA THR A 105 -12.68 -11.19 -2.90
C THR A 105 -12.52 -10.28 -1.68
N PRO A 106 -13.17 -10.59 -0.55
CA PRO A 106 -13.03 -9.79 0.67
C PRO A 106 -11.59 -9.73 1.15
N ILE A 107 -11.20 -8.57 1.72
CA ILE A 107 -9.82 -8.35 2.18
C ILE A 107 -9.38 -9.40 3.21
N GLY A 108 -10.29 -9.89 4.04
CA GLY A 108 -9.98 -10.93 5.02
C GLY A 108 -9.45 -12.22 4.41
N ARG A 109 -9.80 -12.49 3.15
CA ARG A 109 -9.31 -13.66 2.41
C ARG A 109 -8.06 -13.36 1.59
N LEU A 110 -7.82 -12.09 1.29
CA LEU A 110 -6.62 -11.66 0.56
C LEU A 110 -5.40 -11.54 1.48
N ARG A 111 -5.62 -11.26 2.76
CA ARG A 111 -4.57 -11.23 3.76
C ARG A 111 -3.95 -12.62 3.98
N GLY A 112 -2.72 -12.64 4.47
CA GLY A 112 -2.05 -13.89 4.83
C GLY A 112 -1.44 -14.66 3.66
N HIS A 113 -1.53 -14.12 2.45
CA HIS A 113 -0.98 -14.72 1.24
C HIS A 113 -0.07 -13.74 0.53
N VAL A 114 0.97 -14.25 -0.13
CA VAL A 114 1.82 -13.42 -1.00
C VAL A 114 1.26 -13.50 -2.41
N HIS A 115 0.81 -12.37 -2.92
CA HIS A 115 0.31 -12.22 -4.29
C HIS A 115 1.41 -11.71 -5.21
N GLN A 116 1.10 -11.57 -6.49
CA GLN A 116 2.00 -11.01 -7.49
C GLN A 116 1.30 -9.88 -8.23
N TYR A 117 2.01 -8.79 -8.46
CA TYR A 117 1.53 -7.71 -9.31
C TYR A 117 2.69 -7.20 -10.18
N ARG A 118 2.53 -7.27 -11.50
CA ARG A 118 3.57 -6.90 -12.47
C ARG A 118 4.91 -7.57 -12.18
N GLY A 119 4.88 -8.83 -11.74
CA GLY A 119 6.08 -9.59 -11.40
C GLY A 119 6.67 -9.30 -10.02
N VAL A 120 6.04 -8.43 -9.23
CA VAL A 120 6.52 -8.06 -7.90
C VAL A 120 5.66 -8.75 -6.83
N PRO A 121 6.27 -9.41 -5.82
CA PRO A 121 5.51 -9.95 -4.69
C PRO A 121 4.73 -8.88 -3.96
N MET A 122 3.50 -9.18 -3.56
CA MET A 122 2.58 -8.22 -2.96
C MET A 122 1.88 -8.82 -1.76
N VAL A 123 1.89 -8.09 -0.64
CA VAL A 123 1.21 -8.45 0.60
C VAL A 123 0.08 -7.46 0.83
N VAL A 124 -1.08 -7.96 1.25
CA VAL A 124 -2.29 -7.16 1.50
C VAL A 124 -2.49 -6.98 2.99
N THR A 125 -2.81 -5.78 3.44
CA THR A 125 -3.22 -5.51 4.81
C THR A 125 -4.33 -4.46 4.85
N TYR A 126 -4.87 -4.19 6.04
CA TYR A 126 -5.91 -3.18 6.21
C TYR A 126 -5.34 -1.77 6.03
N HIS A 127 -6.20 -0.86 5.55
CA HIS A 127 -5.85 0.55 5.47
C HIS A 127 -5.74 1.15 6.88
N PRO A 128 -4.76 2.04 7.15
CA PRO A 128 -4.66 2.69 8.45
C PRO A 128 -5.94 3.38 8.91
N ALA A 129 -6.70 4.00 8.00
CA ALA A 129 -7.97 4.63 8.34
C ALA A 129 -9.01 3.63 8.89
N TYR A 130 -9.00 2.39 8.38
CA TYR A 130 -9.85 1.32 8.91
C TYR A 130 -9.50 1.03 10.37
N LEU A 131 -8.22 1.01 10.72
CA LEU A 131 -7.76 0.74 12.08
C LEU A 131 -8.15 1.82 13.08
N LEU A 132 -8.28 3.08 12.62
CA LEU A 132 -8.76 4.17 13.48
C LEU A 132 -10.19 3.90 13.94
N ARG A 133 -11.01 3.26 13.09
CA ARG A 133 -12.39 2.87 13.41
C ARG A 133 -12.49 1.49 14.06
N ASN A 134 -11.49 0.64 13.86
CA ASN A 134 -11.48 -0.75 14.31
C ASN A 134 -10.14 -1.10 14.96
N PRO A 135 -9.81 -0.51 16.12
CA PRO A 135 -8.49 -0.69 16.73
C PRO A 135 -8.21 -2.14 17.15
N ALA A 136 -9.25 -2.96 17.33
CA ALA A 136 -9.07 -4.38 17.64
C ALA A 136 -8.35 -5.18 16.56
N ASP A 137 -8.35 -4.67 15.30
CA ASP A 137 -7.72 -5.36 14.18
C ASP A 137 -6.23 -4.98 14.00
N LYS A 138 -5.64 -4.22 14.91
CA LYS A 138 -4.20 -3.89 14.87
C LYS A 138 -3.32 -5.13 14.90
N ALA A 139 -3.70 -6.16 15.64
CA ALA A 139 -2.95 -7.42 15.69
C ALA A 139 -2.88 -8.09 14.32
N LYS A 140 -3.96 -8.03 13.55
CA LYS A 140 -4.01 -8.58 12.19
C LYS A 140 -3.07 -7.85 11.25
N VAL A 141 -3.03 -6.51 11.35
CA VAL A 141 -2.09 -5.71 10.57
C VAL A 141 -0.66 -6.06 10.94
N TRP A 142 -0.37 -6.25 12.23
CA TRP A 142 0.95 -6.66 12.66
C TRP A 142 1.36 -8.01 12.05
N GLU A 143 0.45 -8.97 12.00
CA GLU A 143 0.69 -10.26 11.31
C GLU A 143 1.04 -10.06 9.84
N ASP A 144 0.32 -9.16 9.16
CA ASP A 144 0.57 -8.85 7.76
C ASP A 144 1.94 -8.19 7.55
N LEU A 145 2.33 -7.29 8.44
CA LEU A 145 3.63 -6.62 8.39
C LEU A 145 4.79 -7.59 8.66
N VAL A 146 4.59 -8.54 9.57
CA VAL A 146 5.56 -9.61 9.82
C VAL A 146 5.72 -10.48 8.57
N LEU A 147 4.62 -10.86 7.93
CA LEU A 147 4.64 -11.59 6.66
C LEU A 147 5.43 -10.82 5.59
N ALA A 148 5.17 -9.52 5.48
CA ALA A 148 5.88 -8.67 4.51
C ALA A 148 7.38 -8.62 4.81
N ARG A 149 7.75 -8.46 6.07
CA ARG A 149 9.16 -8.44 6.48
C ARG A 149 9.87 -9.76 6.19
N GLU A 150 9.22 -10.88 6.51
CA GLU A 150 9.76 -12.20 6.24
C GLU A 150 9.88 -12.46 4.74
N THR A 151 8.90 -12.03 3.96
CA THR A 151 8.93 -12.13 2.50
C THR A 151 10.12 -11.34 1.94
N MET A 152 10.32 -10.11 2.41
CA MET A 152 11.45 -9.29 1.97
C MET A 152 12.79 -9.94 2.34
N GLN A 153 12.92 -10.48 3.53
CA GLN A 153 14.14 -11.18 3.95
C GLN A 153 14.43 -12.38 3.04
N GLY A 154 13.42 -13.15 2.68
CA GLY A 154 13.54 -14.24 1.74
C GLY A 154 13.99 -13.80 0.36
N LEU A 155 13.51 -12.66 -0.12
CA LEU A 155 13.92 -12.10 -1.41
C LEU A 155 15.39 -11.65 -1.41
N LYS A 156 15.89 -11.15 -0.28
CA LYS A 156 17.28 -10.70 -0.15
C LYS A 156 18.28 -11.82 0.04
N THR A 157 17.87 -12.90 0.71
CA THR A 157 18.75 -14.02 1.06
C THR A 157 18.56 -15.25 0.17
N GLY A 158 17.51 -15.26 -0.67
CA GLY A 158 17.26 -16.35 -1.60
C GLY A 158 18.29 -16.41 -2.71
N PRO A 159 18.38 -17.53 -3.43
CA PRO A 159 19.28 -17.64 -4.57
C PRO A 159 18.90 -16.60 -5.61
N ALA A 160 19.91 -15.98 -6.24
CA ALA A 160 19.68 -15.07 -7.34
C ALA A 160 19.01 -15.85 -8.48
N ALA A 161 17.81 -15.42 -8.82
CA ALA A 161 17.04 -16.04 -9.90
C ALA A 161 17.60 -15.63 -11.25
#